data_805074a103327ac9f9861f1820008f74
#
_entry.id   805074a103327ac9f9861f1820008f74
#
_cell.length_a   1.000
_cell.length_b   1.000
_cell.length_c   1.000
_cell.angle_alpha   90.00
_cell.angle_beta   90.00
_cell.angle_gamma   90.00
#
_symmetry.space_group_name_H-M   'P 1'
#
loop_
_entity.id
_entity.type
_entity.pdbx_description
1 polymer ?
#
loop_
_entity_poly.entity_id
_entity_poly.type
_entity_poly.pdbx_seq_one_letter_code
_entity_poly.pdbx_strand_id
1 'polypeptide(L)'
;MNISKLKITLDAKTLVDINFTINSSLALVGQSGSGKTLTLKVLLGMLPASMKYELESDNNFSFIAGKTLSLVPQNPFTALSPLTKIRKQFFSDEKRVHELFDELGLDLALLNRFAPELSGGQLQRVVIAMALESKPKLLLLDEPTTALDPQTKVMVLELLKKLQKKEQFLMLFVTHDIASASLLCEDICVIRDGKVVENGIMSEILHAPKQAYTKTLIEANFANRKFRQ
;
A
#
# COMPACT_ATOMS: atom_id res chain seq x y z
N MET A 1 -0.59 -13.98 -7.32
CA MET A 1 0.88 -13.83 -7.44
C MET A 1 1.50 -14.38 -6.17
N ASN A 2 2.43 -15.33 -6.31
CA ASN A 2 3.14 -15.92 -5.17
C ASN A 2 4.59 -15.44 -5.19
N ILE A 3 5.06 -14.90 -4.07
CA ILE A 3 6.47 -14.59 -3.81
C ILE A 3 7.00 -15.70 -2.90
N SER A 4 7.68 -16.67 -3.50
CA SER A 4 8.20 -17.86 -2.80
C SER A 4 9.42 -17.51 -1.93
N LYS A 5 10.15 -16.46 -2.31
CA LYS A 5 11.30 -15.96 -1.55
C LYS A 5 11.49 -14.46 -1.76
N LEU A 6 11.60 -13.72 -0.68
CA LEU A 6 12.10 -12.36 -0.64
C LEU A 6 13.07 -12.22 0.53
N LYS A 7 14.38 -12.20 0.21
CA LYS A 7 15.43 -12.09 1.22
C LYS A 7 16.26 -10.85 0.97
N ILE A 8 16.51 -10.09 2.03
CA ILE A 8 17.32 -8.86 1.99
C ILE A 8 18.45 -8.99 3.00
N THR A 9 19.66 -8.70 2.57
CA THR A 9 20.85 -8.76 3.42
C THR A 9 21.66 -7.46 3.34
N LEU A 10 22.26 -7.10 4.46
CA LEU A 10 23.25 -6.03 4.58
C LEU A 10 24.45 -6.59 5.35
N ASP A 11 25.64 -6.51 4.76
CA ASP A 11 26.89 -6.97 5.40
C ASP A 11 26.78 -8.37 6.04
N ALA A 12 26.28 -9.35 5.32
CA ALA A 12 26.01 -10.72 5.79
C ALA A 12 24.87 -10.87 6.82
N LYS A 13 24.29 -9.76 7.33
CA LYS A 13 23.11 -9.82 8.22
C LYS A 13 21.85 -9.90 7.40
N THR A 14 21.01 -10.90 7.65
CA THR A 14 19.66 -10.96 7.09
C THR A 14 18.76 -9.96 7.79
N LEU A 15 18.18 -9.04 7.01
CA LEU A 15 17.23 -8.03 7.47
C LEU A 15 15.79 -8.45 7.25
N VAL A 16 15.53 -9.15 6.13
CA VAL A 16 14.21 -9.67 5.77
C VAL A 16 14.41 -11.04 5.12
N ASP A 17 13.56 -12.00 5.49
CA ASP A 17 13.47 -13.32 4.87
C ASP A 17 12.02 -13.80 4.99
N ILE A 18 11.23 -13.51 3.96
CA ILE A 18 9.78 -13.71 3.95
C ILE A 18 9.31 -14.32 2.64
N ASN A 19 8.16 -14.96 2.70
CA ASN A 19 7.37 -15.38 1.55
C ASN A 19 5.91 -15.00 1.79
N PHE A 20 5.16 -14.75 0.72
CA PHE A 20 3.73 -14.43 0.79
C PHE A 20 3.06 -14.56 -0.57
N THR A 21 1.74 -14.72 -0.53
CA THR A 21 0.90 -14.78 -1.73
C THR A 21 -0.08 -13.62 -1.75
N ILE A 22 -0.26 -12.97 -2.87
CA ILE A 22 -1.28 -11.96 -3.11
C ILE A 22 -2.31 -12.58 -4.05
N ASN A 23 -3.48 -12.97 -3.51
CA ASN A 23 -4.58 -13.51 -4.31
C ASN A 23 -5.35 -12.38 -5.02
N SER A 24 -5.75 -11.40 -4.27
CA SER A 24 -6.45 -10.18 -4.70
C SER A 24 -5.86 -8.98 -3.96
N SER A 25 -5.92 -9.00 -2.63
CA SER A 25 -5.39 -7.96 -1.76
C SER A 25 -4.76 -8.58 -0.50
N LEU A 26 -3.50 -8.22 -0.23
CA LEU A 26 -2.74 -8.66 0.93
C LEU A 26 -2.33 -7.47 1.79
N ALA A 27 -2.60 -7.55 3.10
CA ALA A 27 -2.02 -6.65 4.08
C ALA A 27 -0.71 -7.21 4.64
N LEU A 28 0.39 -6.50 4.48
CA LEU A 28 1.67 -6.80 5.14
C LEU A 28 1.76 -5.97 6.41
N VAL A 29 1.59 -6.59 7.56
CA VAL A 29 1.43 -5.90 8.84
C VAL A 29 2.57 -6.22 9.81
N GLY A 30 3.00 -5.23 10.57
CA GLY A 30 4.04 -5.37 11.59
C GLY A 30 4.47 -4.03 12.17
N GLN A 31 5.22 -4.05 13.26
CA GLN A 31 5.75 -2.84 13.89
C GLN A 31 6.77 -2.13 13.00
N SER A 32 7.11 -0.88 13.35
CA SER A 32 8.21 -0.16 12.68
C SER A 32 9.49 -0.96 12.74
N GLY A 33 10.26 -0.97 11.65
CA GLY A 33 11.50 -1.73 11.55
C GLY A 33 11.33 -3.22 11.20
N SER A 34 10.11 -3.76 11.07
CA SER A 34 9.88 -5.18 10.75
C SER A 34 10.24 -5.58 9.29
N GLY A 35 10.64 -4.62 8.43
CA GLY A 35 11.07 -4.91 7.05
C GLY A 35 10.06 -4.53 5.96
N LYS A 36 8.88 -4.02 6.32
CA LYS A 36 7.78 -3.70 5.37
C LYS A 36 8.23 -2.78 4.22
N THR A 37 8.78 -1.63 4.54
CA THR A 37 9.26 -0.65 3.54
C THR A 37 10.41 -1.20 2.70
N LEU A 38 11.29 -2.03 3.28
CA LEU A 38 12.35 -2.71 2.52
C LEU A 38 11.77 -3.70 1.51
N THR A 39 10.71 -4.42 1.89
CA THR A 39 9.97 -5.30 0.97
C THR A 39 9.44 -4.52 -0.23
N LEU A 40 8.80 -3.35 -0.01
CA LEU A 40 8.34 -2.50 -1.10
C LEU A 40 9.48 -2.01 -1.98
N LYS A 41 10.62 -1.62 -1.39
CA LYS A 41 11.80 -1.16 -2.14
C LYS A 41 12.38 -2.24 -3.04
N VAL A 42 12.38 -3.51 -2.62
CA VAL A 42 12.80 -4.63 -3.49
C VAL A 42 11.87 -4.75 -4.69
N LEU A 43 10.56 -4.76 -4.47
CA LEU A 43 9.58 -4.89 -5.56
C LEU A 43 9.67 -3.72 -6.55
N LEU A 44 9.99 -2.53 -6.07
CA LEU A 44 10.17 -1.31 -6.89
C LEU A 44 11.53 -1.23 -7.59
N GLY A 45 12.49 -2.12 -7.27
CA GLY A 45 13.86 -1.99 -7.73
C GLY A 45 14.61 -0.78 -7.14
N MET A 46 14.19 -0.32 -5.96
CA MET A 46 14.72 0.88 -5.28
C MET A 46 15.52 0.55 -4.01
N LEU A 47 16.01 -0.68 -3.91
CA LEU A 47 16.83 -1.06 -2.76
C LEU A 47 18.20 -0.35 -2.83
N PRO A 48 18.75 0.19 -1.71
CA PRO A 48 20.07 0.78 -1.69
C PRO A 48 21.14 -0.18 -2.19
N ALA A 49 22.13 0.31 -2.94
CA ALA A 49 23.20 -0.51 -3.54
C ALA A 49 24.07 -1.25 -2.50
N SER A 50 24.09 -0.81 -1.24
CA SER A 50 24.75 -1.50 -0.13
C SER A 50 24.05 -2.77 0.31
N MET A 51 22.78 -2.96 -0.07
CA MET A 51 21.98 -4.14 0.28
C MET A 51 21.89 -5.11 -0.89
N LYS A 52 21.90 -6.39 -0.59
CA LYS A 52 21.65 -7.46 -1.57
C LYS A 52 20.27 -8.05 -1.34
N TYR A 53 19.64 -8.54 -2.41
CA TYR A 53 18.35 -9.22 -2.29
C TYR A 53 18.28 -10.44 -3.20
N GLU A 54 17.42 -11.37 -2.79
CA GLU A 54 16.97 -12.51 -3.58
C GLU A 54 15.44 -12.38 -3.69
N LEU A 55 14.92 -12.43 -4.90
CA LEU A 55 13.47 -12.37 -5.16
C LEU A 55 13.09 -13.49 -6.12
N GLU A 56 12.24 -14.40 -5.65
CA GLU A 56 11.67 -15.47 -6.46
C GLU A 56 10.15 -15.34 -6.44
N SER A 57 9.55 -15.31 -7.63
CA SER A 57 8.09 -15.26 -7.79
C SER A 57 7.63 -16.24 -8.85
N ASP A 58 6.41 -16.75 -8.70
CA ASP A 58 5.74 -17.46 -9.76
C ASP A 58 5.37 -16.49 -10.91
N ASN A 59 5.11 -17.06 -12.09
CA ASN A 59 4.47 -16.36 -13.23
C ASN A 59 5.26 -15.26 -13.93
N ASN A 60 6.57 -15.29 -14.03
CA ASN A 60 7.32 -14.30 -14.82
C ASN A 60 6.77 -12.84 -14.67
N PHE A 61 6.28 -12.49 -13.48
CA PHE A 61 5.74 -11.16 -13.23
C PHE A 61 6.89 -10.14 -13.38
N SER A 62 6.73 -9.29 -14.38
CA SER A 62 7.73 -8.24 -14.62
C SER A 62 7.46 -7.06 -13.70
N PHE A 63 8.30 -6.87 -12.68
CA PHE A 63 8.22 -5.74 -11.73
C PHE A 63 8.79 -4.47 -12.38
N ILE A 64 7.97 -3.78 -13.20
CA ILE A 64 8.35 -2.54 -13.88
C ILE A 64 7.57 -1.40 -13.26
N ALA A 65 8.28 -0.56 -12.47
CA ALA A 65 7.69 0.63 -11.86
C ALA A 65 7.14 1.59 -12.95
N GLY A 66 5.96 2.13 -12.70
CA GLY A 66 5.24 3.00 -13.63
C GLY A 66 4.51 2.29 -14.79
N LYS A 67 4.62 0.95 -14.89
CA LYS A 67 3.90 0.15 -15.91
C LYS A 67 3.06 -0.96 -15.26
N THR A 68 3.72 -2.03 -14.80
CA THR A 68 3.04 -3.16 -14.18
C THR A 68 2.87 -2.97 -12.68
N LEU A 69 3.65 -2.09 -12.09
CA LEU A 69 3.75 -1.82 -10.67
C LEU A 69 3.65 -0.32 -10.42
N SER A 70 2.80 0.09 -9.49
CA SER A 70 2.70 1.47 -9.02
C SER A 70 2.73 1.55 -7.50
N LEU A 71 3.15 2.71 -6.97
CA LEU A 71 3.26 2.96 -5.54
C LEU A 71 2.41 4.18 -5.15
N VAL A 72 1.63 4.03 -4.07
CA VAL A 72 1.09 5.14 -3.30
C VAL A 72 1.95 5.27 -2.03
N PRO A 73 2.77 6.32 -1.89
CA PRO A 73 3.66 6.48 -0.76
C PRO A 73 2.93 6.95 0.51
N GLN A 74 3.59 6.81 1.64
CA GLN A 74 3.09 7.24 2.95
C GLN A 74 2.82 8.75 3.00
N ASN A 75 3.72 9.54 2.43
CA ASN A 75 3.56 11.00 2.37
C ASN A 75 3.20 11.43 0.94
N PRO A 76 1.95 11.86 0.69
CA PRO A 76 1.51 12.26 -0.65
C PRO A 76 2.24 13.51 -1.18
N PHE A 77 2.77 14.36 -0.31
CA PHE A 77 3.54 15.54 -0.72
C PHE A 77 4.86 15.19 -1.41
N THR A 78 5.41 14.00 -1.16
CA THR A 78 6.65 13.54 -1.81
C THR A 78 6.43 13.00 -3.22
N ALA A 79 5.19 12.71 -3.59
CA ALA A 79 4.84 12.17 -4.90
C ALA A 79 4.59 13.26 -5.96
N LEU A 80 4.38 14.50 -5.53
CA LEU A 80 3.93 15.60 -6.39
C LEU A 80 4.91 16.76 -6.34
N SER A 81 5.16 17.36 -7.51
CA SER A 81 5.88 18.62 -7.60
C SER A 81 5.02 19.78 -7.07
N PRO A 82 5.48 20.54 -6.06
CA PRO A 82 4.72 21.66 -5.52
C PRO A 82 4.62 22.85 -6.49
N LEU A 83 5.49 22.94 -7.49
CA LEU A 83 5.59 24.03 -8.45
C LEU A 83 4.94 23.72 -9.80
N THR A 84 4.34 22.52 -9.94
CA THR A 84 3.71 22.08 -11.18
C THR A 84 2.22 21.84 -10.93
N LYS A 85 1.36 22.37 -11.82
CA LYS A 85 -0.09 22.10 -11.73
C LYS A 85 -0.37 20.61 -11.81
N ILE A 86 -1.37 20.14 -11.06
CA ILE A 86 -1.76 18.73 -10.99
C ILE A 86 -1.93 18.12 -12.39
N ARG A 87 -2.64 18.80 -13.31
CA ARG A 87 -2.85 18.33 -14.68
C ARG A 87 -1.55 17.95 -15.40
N LYS A 88 -0.48 18.73 -15.22
CA LYS A 88 0.81 18.54 -15.91
C LYS A 88 1.65 17.40 -15.31
N GLN A 89 1.19 16.77 -14.25
CA GLN A 89 1.88 15.67 -13.56
C GLN A 89 1.28 14.30 -13.93
N PHE A 90 0.17 14.28 -14.68
CA PHE A 90 -0.39 13.09 -15.30
C PHE A 90 0.22 12.85 -16.69
N PHE A 91 0.46 11.59 -17.01
CA PHE A 91 1.03 11.14 -18.29
C PHE A 91 -0.01 10.47 -19.20
N SER A 92 -1.16 10.07 -18.65
CA SER A 92 -2.28 9.52 -19.40
C SER A 92 -3.07 10.60 -20.14
N ASP A 93 -3.92 10.16 -21.07
CA ASP A 93 -4.87 11.02 -21.75
C ASP A 93 -5.90 11.65 -20.79
N GLU A 94 -6.51 12.75 -21.21
CA GLU A 94 -7.48 13.49 -20.39
C GLU A 94 -8.68 12.62 -20.00
N LYS A 95 -9.13 11.73 -20.87
CA LYS A 95 -10.29 10.88 -20.61
C LYS A 95 -10.01 9.98 -19.41
N ARG A 96 -8.82 9.32 -19.37
CA ARG A 96 -8.44 8.47 -18.24
C ARG A 96 -8.32 9.26 -16.94
N VAL A 97 -7.75 10.45 -16.99
CA VAL A 97 -7.61 11.32 -15.81
C VAL A 97 -8.99 11.73 -15.29
N HIS A 98 -9.92 12.11 -16.16
CA HIS A 98 -11.28 12.49 -15.78
C HIS A 98 -12.06 11.30 -15.18
N GLU A 99 -11.94 10.10 -15.76
CA GLU A 99 -12.53 8.87 -15.21
C GLU A 99 -12.02 8.61 -13.78
N LEU A 100 -10.71 8.70 -13.53
CA LEU A 100 -10.12 8.50 -12.20
C LEU A 100 -10.55 9.57 -11.20
N PHE A 101 -10.66 10.84 -11.64
CA PHE A 101 -11.14 11.92 -10.78
C PHE A 101 -12.59 11.70 -10.37
N ASP A 102 -13.46 11.31 -11.29
CA ASP A 102 -14.86 10.99 -11.00
C ASP A 102 -14.95 9.81 -10.01
N GLU A 103 -14.23 8.71 -10.27
CA GLU A 103 -14.22 7.52 -9.41
C GLU A 103 -13.69 7.78 -8.00
N LEU A 104 -12.76 8.72 -7.86
CA LEU A 104 -12.18 9.13 -6.58
C LEU A 104 -12.92 10.30 -5.92
N GLY A 105 -14.03 10.77 -6.53
CA GLY A 105 -14.81 11.88 -6.02
C GLY A 105 -14.00 13.19 -5.94
N LEU A 106 -13.19 13.46 -6.96
CA LEU A 106 -12.38 14.68 -7.08
C LEU A 106 -13.00 15.63 -8.10
N ASP A 107 -13.06 16.92 -7.73
CA ASP A 107 -13.45 17.96 -8.65
C ASP A 107 -12.37 18.17 -9.71
N LEU A 108 -12.75 18.23 -11.00
CA LEU A 108 -11.84 18.46 -12.11
C LEU A 108 -11.15 19.84 -12.03
N ALA A 109 -11.71 20.81 -11.31
CA ALA A 109 -11.09 22.10 -11.06
C ALA A 109 -9.73 21.95 -10.34
N LEU A 110 -9.53 20.87 -9.56
CA LEU A 110 -8.26 20.57 -8.88
C LEU A 110 -7.11 20.32 -9.86
N LEU A 111 -7.39 19.92 -11.10
CA LEU A 111 -6.38 19.73 -12.14
C LEU A 111 -5.61 21.04 -12.45
N ASN A 112 -6.23 22.19 -12.22
CA ASN A 112 -5.61 23.50 -12.45
C ASN A 112 -4.91 24.08 -11.21
N ARG A 113 -4.94 23.37 -10.07
CA ARG A 113 -4.31 23.75 -8.82
C ARG A 113 -2.89 23.21 -8.72
N PHE A 114 -2.14 23.72 -7.73
CA PHE A 114 -0.86 23.17 -7.30
C PHE A 114 -1.06 22.27 -6.09
N ALA A 115 -0.16 21.31 -5.86
CA ALA A 115 -0.28 20.35 -4.76
C ALA A 115 -0.46 21.01 -3.36
N PRO A 116 0.23 22.11 -3.01
CA PRO A 116 0.05 22.79 -1.72
C PRO A 116 -1.33 23.44 -1.52
N GLU A 117 -2.12 23.60 -2.58
CA GLU A 117 -3.46 24.18 -2.50
C GLU A 117 -4.56 23.15 -2.21
N LEU A 118 -4.22 21.85 -2.16
CA LEU A 118 -5.14 20.76 -1.90
C LEU A 118 -5.17 20.40 -0.41
N SER A 119 -6.34 19.99 0.08
CA SER A 119 -6.41 19.34 1.41
C SER A 119 -5.68 18.00 1.39
N GLY A 120 -5.26 17.51 2.58
CA GLY A 120 -4.56 16.23 2.69
C GLY A 120 -5.32 15.06 2.04
N GLY A 121 -6.64 15.00 2.24
CA GLY A 121 -7.48 13.97 1.63
C GLY A 121 -7.67 14.13 0.12
N GLN A 122 -7.71 15.35 -0.40
CA GLN A 122 -7.70 15.62 -1.85
C GLN A 122 -6.35 15.20 -2.46
N LEU A 123 -5.26 15.61 -1.83
CA LEU A 123 -3.91 15.27 -2.27
C LEU A 123 -3.68 13.76 -2.31
N GLN A 124 -4.10 13.05 -1.27
CA GLN A 124 -4.00 11.59 -1.20
C GLN A 124 -4.76 10.91 -2.34
N ARG A 125 -5.98 11.36 -2.63
CA ARG A 125 -6.78 10.81 -3.74
C ARG A 125 -6.18 11.14 -5.11
N VAL A 126 -5.59 12.31 -5.29
CA VAL A 126 -4.84 12.65 -6.51
C VAL A 126 -3.64 11.72 -6.68
N VAL A 127 -2.87 11.45 -5.63
CA VAL A 127 -1.74 10.50 -5.69
C VAL A 127 -2.20 9.08 -6.02
N ILE A 128 -3.35 8.65 -5.50
CA ILE A 128 -3.98 7.37 -5.87
C ILE A 128 -4.37 7.38 -7.36
N ALA A 129 -4.99 8.46 -7.87
CA ALA A 129 -5.30 8.61 -9.29
C ALA A 129 -4.04 8.44 -10.16
N MET A 130 -2.94 9.12 -9.80
CA MET A 130 -1.67 9.01 -10.52
C MET A 130 -1.09 7.60 -10.47
N ALA A 131 -1.18 6.91 -9.34
CA ALA A 131 -0.71 5.53 -9.24
C ALA A 131 -1.54 4.55 -10.11
N LEU A 132 -2.81 4.86 -10.36
CA LEU A 132 -3.73 4.02 -11.16
C LEU A 132 -3.80 4.43 -12.64
N GLU A 133 -3.22 5.57 -13.04
CA GLU A 133 -3.33 6.05 -14.42
C GLU A 133 -2.77 5.06 -15.45
N SER A 134 -1.66 4.37 -15.13
CA SER A 134 -1.01 3.39 -15.99
C SER A 134 -1.69 2.02 -16.01
N LYS A 135 -2.80 1.83 -15.29
CA LYS A 135 -3.49 0.54 -15.09
C LYS A 135 -2.52 -0.55 -14.60
N PRO A 136 -1.86 -0.36 -13.46
CA PRO A 136 -0.88 -1.31 -12.97
C PRO A 136 -1.53 -2.68 -12.67
N LYS A 137 -0.76 -3.76 -12.82
CA LYS A 137 -1.18 -5.09 -12.39
C LYS A 137 -1.06 -5.29 -10.88
N LEU A 138 -0.15 -4.56 -10.24
CA LEU A 138 0.07 -4.57 -8.80
C LEU A 138 0.19 -3.14 -8.27
N LEU A 139 -0.68 -2.78 -7.33
CA LEU A 139 -0.63 -1.53 -6.59
C LEU A 139 0.00 -1.76 -5.22
N LEU A 140 1.08 -1.06 -4.94
CA LEU A 140 1.72 -1.00 -3.63
C LEU A 140 1.21 0.21 -2.87
N LEU A 141 0.85 0.00 -1.61
CA LEU A 141 0.36 1.04 -0.71
C LEU A 141 1.26 1.07 0.54
N ASP A 142 2.04 2.13 0.72
CA ASP A 142 2.89 2.31 1.90
C ASP A 142 2.20 3.25 2.89
N GLU A 143 1.46 2.70 3.84
CA GLU A 143 0.74 3.44 4.88
C GLU A 143 -0.08 4.66 4.38
N PRO A 144 -0.84 4.56 3.30
CA PRO A 144 -1.41 5.71 2.56
C PRO A 144 -2.45 6.50 3.34
N THR A 145 -2.85 6.07 4.52
CA THR A 145 -3.91 6.71 5.30
C THR A 145 -3.45 7.26 6.65
N THR A 146 -2.15 7.22 6.95
CA THR A 146 -1.59 7.60 8.26
C THR A 146 -1.83 9.08 8.60
N ALA A 147 -1.81 9.96 7.61
CA ALA A 147 -1.97 11.41 7.78
C ALA A 147 -3.43 11.90 7.62
N LEU A 148 -4.40 10.99 7.46
CA LEU A 148 -5.81 11.35 7.23
C LEU A 148 -6.62 11.31 8.52
N ASP A 149 -7.64 12.17 8.59
CA ASP A 149 -8.67 12.08 9.62
C ASP A 149 -9.49 10.79 9.49
N PRO A 150 -10.16 10.32 10.55
CA PRO A 150 -10.85 9.03 10.53
C PRO A 150 -11.92 8.87 9.45
N GLN A 151 -12.65 9.94 9.11
CA GLN A 151 -13.72 9.89 8.10
C GLN A 151 -13.13 9.79 6.69
N THR A 152 -12.17 10.66 6.37
CA THR A 152 -11.45 10.64 5.11
C THR A 152 -10.71 9.31 4.91
N LYS A 153 -10.12 8.74 5.96
CA LYS A 153 -9.46 7.45 5.94
C LYS A 153 -10.39 6.33 5.49
N VAL A 154 -11.56 6.19 6.12
CA VAL A 154 -12.55 5.17 5.75
C VAL A 154 -12.99 5.35 4.29
N MET A 155 -13.32 6.58 3.89
CA MET A 155 -13.71 6.90 2.53
C MET A 155 -12.63 6.49 1.50
N VAL A 156 -11.35 6.81 1.75
CA VAL A 156 -10.24 6.45 0.83
C VAL A 156 -10.08 4.94 0.71
N LEU A 157 -10.19 4.20 1.83
CA LEU A 157 -10.10 2.73 1.81
C LEU A 157 -11.27 2.10 1.03
N GLU A 158 -12.49 2.62 1.17
CA GLU A 158 -13.65 2.15 0.41
C GLU A 158 -13.52 2.43 -1.08
N LEU A 159 -13.02 3.62 -1.46
CA LEU A 159 -12.74 3.96 -2.85
C LEU A 159 -11.68 3.03 -3.46
N LEU A 160 -10.59 2.76 -2.75
CA LEU A 160 -9.56 1.80 -3.17
C LEU A 160 -10.14 0.40 -3.37
N LYS A 161 -10.98 -0.06 -2.44
CA LYS A 161 -11.63 -1.37 -2.53
C LYS A 161 -12.57 -1.46 -3.75
N LYS A 162 -13.33 -0.39 -4.02
CA LYS A 162 -14.20 -0.30 -5.20
C LYS A 162 -13.40 -0.33 -6.50
N LEU A 163 -12.32 0.45 -6.57
CA LEU A 163 -11.43 0.51 -7.74
C LEU A 163 -10.72 -0.82 -7.99
N GLN A 164 -10.22 -1.47 -6.93
CA GLN A 164 -9.58 -2.78 -7.03
C GLN A 164 -10.53 -3.84 -7.61
N LYS A 165 -11.80 -3.85 -7.15
CA LYS A 165 -12.83 -4.74 -7.70
C LYS A 165 -13.18 -4.44 -9.16
N LYS A 166 -13.18 -3.16 -9.54
CA LYS A 166 -13.51 -2.73 -10.92
C LYS A 166 -12.37 -3.03 -11.88
N GLU A 167 -11.15 -2.68 -11.53
CA GLU A 167 -9.98 -2.77 -12.42
C GLU A 167 -9.18 -4.06 -12.25
N GLN A 168 -9.48 -4.89 -11.23
CA GLN A 168 -8.90 -6.23 -11.00
C GLN A 168 -7.37 -6.25 -10.84
N PHE A 169 -6.77 -5.19 -10.32
CA PHE A 169 -5.36 -5.19 -9.97
C PHE A 169 -5.10 -5.90 -8.64
N LEU A 170 -3.92 -6.47 -8.48
CA LEU A 170 -3.45 -7.00 -7.21
C LEU A 170 -3.03 -5.83 -6.30
N MET A 171 -3.20 -6.00 -4.99
CA MET A 171 -2.88 -4.95 -4.02
C MET A 171 -2.04 -5.49 -2.87
N LEU A 172 -0.93 -4.82 -2.58
CA LEU A 172 -0.12 -5.04 -1.39
C LEU A 172 -0.18 -3.80 -0.50
N PHE A 173 -0.87 -3.90 0.62
CA PHE A 173 -1.04 -2.82 1.59
C PHE A 173 -0.11 -3.01 2.78
N VAL A 174 0.90 -2.19 2.87
CA VAL A 174 1.82 -2.13 4.00
C VAL A 174 1.28 -1.18 5.05
N THR A 175 1.13 -1.66 6.28
CA THR A 175 0.62 -0.83 7.38
C THR A 175 1.00 -1.43 8.75
N HIS A 176 0.90 -0.61 9.80
CA HIS A 176 0.88 -1.06 11.20
C HIS A 176 -0.56 -1.05 11.78
N ASP A 177 -1.53 -0.53 11.03
CA ASP A 177 -2.94 -0.41 11.42
C ASP A 177 -3.77 -1.57 10.85
N ILE A 178 -3.95 -2.61 11.66
CA ILE A 178 -4.75 -3.79 11.30
C ILE A 178 -6.21 -3.41 11.01
N ALA A 179 -6.75 -2.41 11.69
CA ALA A 179 -8.13 -1.98 11.49
C ALA A 179 -8.36 -1.40 10.09
N SER A 180 -7.39 -0.65 9.56
CA SER A 180 -7.43 -0.21 8.16
C SER A 180 -7.20 -1.37 7.20
N ALA A 181 -6.28 -2.27 7.54
CA ALA A 181 -6.02 -3.46 6.74
C ALA A 181 -7.27 -4.33 6.58
N SER A 182 -8.05 -4.52 7.64
CA SER A 182 -9.27 -5.33 7.62
C SER A 182 -10.41 -4.75 6.78
N LEU A 183 -10.43 -3.44 6.55
CA LEU A 183 -11.40 -2.80 5.67
C LEU A 183 -11.06 -3.01 4.19
N LEU A 184 -9.77 -3.12 3.87
CA LEU A 184 -9.27 -3.10 2.50
C LEU A 184 -8.85 -4.47 1.98
N CYS A 185 -8.21 -5.32 2.80
CA CYS A 185 -7.55 -6.54 2.35
C CYS A 185 -8.30 -7.80 2.77
N GLU A 186 -8.27 -8.81 1.89
CA GLU A 186 -8.83 -10.15 2.13
C GLU A 186 -7.87 -11.04 2.90
N ASP A 187 -6.57 -10.91 2.61
CA ASP A 187 -5.50 -11.69 3.24
C ASP A 187 -4.59 -10.79 4.11
N ILE A 188 -3.94 -11.40 5.10
CA ILE A 188 -2.98 -10.76 5.99
C ILE A 188 -1.71 -11.59 6.12
N CYS A 189 -0.56 -10.92 6.11
CA CYS A 189 0.74 -11.47 6.46
C CYS A 189 1.36 -10.61 7.56
N VAL A 190 1.49 -11.18 8.75
CA VAL A 190 2.09 -10.51 9.91
C VAL A 190 3.57 -10.80 9.92
N ILE A 191 4.39 -9.73 9.93
CA ILE A 191 5.84 -9.84 9.97
C ILE A 191 6.43 -9.20 11.23
N ARG A 192 7.48 -9.82 11.75
CA ARG A 192 8.28 -9.33 12.87
C ARG A 192 9.75 -9.65 12.63
N ASP A 193 10.62 -8.70 12.88
CA ASP A 193 12.08 -8.87 12.77
C ASP A 193 12.51 -9.51 11.44
N GLY A 194 11.87 -9.09 10.34
CA GLY A 194 12.16 -9.57 8.99
C GLY A 194 11.65 -10.97 8.67
N LYS A 195 10.78 -11.57 9.49
CA LYS A 195 10.23 -12.92 9.27
C LYS A 195 8.72 -12.92 9.31
N VAL A 196 8.11 -13.84 8.58
CA VAL A 196 6.66 -14.10 8.68
C VAL A 196 6.39 -14.77 10.02
N VAL A 197 5.47 -14.20 10.79
CA VAL A 197 4.98 -14.74 12.06
C VAL A 197 3.69 -15.52 11.84
N GLU A 198 2.78 -14.95 11.06
CA GLU A 198 1.48 -15.55 10.78
C GLU A 198 0.93 -15.00 9.47
N ASN A 199 0.28 -15.84 8.67
CA ASN A 199 -0.39 -15.43 7.44
C ASN A 199 -1.69 -16.22 7.26
N GLY A 200 -2.63 -15.66 6.52
CA GLY A 200 -3.91 -16.31 6.21
C GLY A 200 -4.99 -15.32 5.83
N ILE A 201 -6.22 -15.81 5.83
CA ILE A 201 -7.41 -15.00 5.57
C ILE A 201 -7.59 -14.00 6.71
N MET A 202 -7.83 -12.73 6.36
CA MET A 202 -7.94 -11.63 7.32
C MET A 202 -8.95 -11.90 8.43
N SER A 203 -10.17 -12.36 8.08
CA SER A 203 -11.22 -12.64 9.06
C SER A 203 -10.86 -13.76 10.02
N GLU A 204 -10.17 -14.81 9.57
CA GLU A 204 -9.75 -15.94 10.41
C GLU A 204 -8.67 -15.52 11.41
N ILE A 205 -7.65 -14.79 10.93
CA ILE A 205 -6.56 -14.30 11.78
C ILE A 205 -7.06 -13.32 12.83
N LEU A 206 -8.01 -12.44 12.47
CA LEU A 206 -8.61 -11.50 13.42
C LEU A 206 -9.43 -12.20 14.50
N HIS A 207 -10.14 -13.28 14.13
CA HIS A 207 -11.00 -14.01 15.07
C HIS A 207 -10.21 -14.97 15.96
N ALA A 208 -9.26 -15.69 15.40
CA ALA A 208 -8.51 -16.75 16.08
C ALA A 208 -7.00 -16.71 15.75
N PRO A 209 -6.28 -15.65 16.17
CA PRO A 209 -4.83 -15.58 15.94
C PRO A 209 -4.10 -16.67 16.73
N LYS A 210 -3.20 -17.38 16.06
CA LYS A 210 -2.44 -18.50 16.66
C LYS A 210 -1.18 -18.02 17.38
N GLN A 211 -0.58 -16.93 16.91
CA GLN A 211 0.69 -16.43 17.42
C GLN A 211 0.48 -15.34 18.48
N ALA A 212 1.24 -15.42 19.59
CA ALA A 212 1.16 -14.45 20.68
C ALA A 212 1.41 -13.00 20.19
N TYR A 213 2.36 -12.81 19.27
CA TYR A 213 2.64 -11.51 18.69
C TYR A 213 1.45 -10.96 17.90
N THR A 214 0.78 -11.78 17.11
CA THR A 214 -0.42 -11.40 16.36
C THR A 214 -1.54 -10.98 17.29
N LYS A 215 -1.78 -11.73 18.38
CA LYS A 215 -2.75 -11.37 19.43
C LYS A 215 -2.47 -9.99 20.01
N THR A 216 -1.25 -9.77 20.47
CA THR A 216 -0.83 -8.46 21.03
C THR A 216 -1.03 -7.32 20.03
N LEU A 217 -0.70 -7.56 18.77
CA LEU A 217 -0.82 -6.56 17.71
C LEU A 217 -2.29 -6.22 17.43
N ILE A 218 -3.19 -7.21 17.42
CA ILE A 218 -4.63 -7.03 17.27
C ILE A 218 -5.20 -6.27 18.48
N GLU A 219 -4.90 -6.71 19.69
CA GLU A 219 -5.37 -6.07 20.92
C GLU A 219 -4.96 -4.61 21.01
N ALA A 220 -3.71 -4.28 20.69
CA ALA A 220 -3.21 -2.90 20.67
C ALA A 220 -3.93 -2.02 19.63
N ASN A 221 -4.30 -2.57 18.49
CA ASN A 221 -5.01 -1.83 17.43
C ASN A 221 -6.48 -1.58 17.78
N PHE A 222 -7.15 -2.52 18.45
CA PHE A 222 -8.58 -2.41 18.78
C PHE A 222 -8.83 -1.80 20.18
N ALA A 223 -7.90 -1.88 21.11
CA ALA A 223 -7.99 -1.19 22.44
C ALA A 223 -8.14 0.32 22.29
N ASN A 224 -7.47 0.93 21.32
CA ASN A 224 -7.57 2.36 21.02
C ASN A 224 -8.95 2.82 20.50
N ARG A 225 -9.86 1.90 20.13
CA ARG A 225 -11.23 2.24 19.70
C ARG A 225 -12.22 2.33 20.84
N LYS A 226 -11.99 1.68 21.99
CA LYS A 226 -12.90 1.73 23.17
C LYS A 226 -12.88 3.06 23.91
N PHE A 227 -11.90 3.94 23.67
CA PHE A 227 -11.78 5.24 24.32
C PHE A 227 -12.43 6.40 23.55
N ARG A 228 -13.17 6.13 22.46
CA ARG A 228 -13.82 7.16 21.63
C ARG A 228 -15.32 6.93 21.44
N GLN A 229 -15.98 6.32 22.44
CA GLN A 229 -17.44 6.33 22.56
C GLN A 229 -17.87 7.44 23.54
#